data_611a5087ed1e561ac65818b296e6e3f8
#
_entry.id   611a5087ed1e561ac65818b296e6e3f8
#
_cell.length_a   1.000
_cell.length_b   1.000
_cell.length_c   1.000
_cell.angle_alpha   90.00
_cell.angle_beta   90.00
_cell.angle_gamma   90.00
#
_symmetry.space_group_name_H-M   'P 1'
#
loop_
_entity.id
_entity.type
_entity.pdbx_description
1 polymer ?
#
loop_
_entity_poly.entity_id
_entity_poly.type
_entity_poly.pdbx_seq_one_letter_code
_entity_poly.pdbx_strand_id
1 'polypeptide(L)'
;EDCYLYRHPSGTFHCQAKGAYRYFTITGNFFASGRGICLDQARFGSLMELSERYSAFKFLANLKKTRISSFDRLKNNIFTKEHLLANCADDPSLSLVKPEELSGFRLGWQKCFDSLGNICYLPLRLIADFLEGSNGIAAGFSLEDAMVRGLLEVIERDSLARIESAGLNTALIDDRSIEDSQAKKIIQGFLSLGHSVFIRDFSLGRPLPMIGVARKVDPSKFLLTVSSGLTGREALLRALTENAQIESGRFNLRLVSKKPRYFSAKHKISIKDLPNIKAGSSKQVLDRLKETVSNCGMAVFFCDVTDEELGIPVAMTYLSPAKVVSQKEEGKDFIFGLIDELLRVNDKKGAGLLLKRAKFKDRTRFLFYRGNKLIAEDKKEQALCYFRQLLKENCSISRFKEDSLYWLGLDAFKRQDKRKAKDYLTALVKIKPGSFYPAFLYCASPDRFFKDAQQLYLKLWLADNYGYIRKFEGEDHCQK
;
A
#
# COMPACT_ATOMS: atom_id res chain seq x y z
N GLU A 1 18.26 11.49 -13.55
CA GLU A 1 17.22 11.56 -12.51
C GLU A 1 16.93 13.02 -12.20
N ASP A 2 15.68 13.46 -12.42
CA ASP A 2 15.25 14.81 -12.07
C ASP A 2 14.91 14.84 -10.60
N CYS A 3 15.62 15.65 -9.81
CA CYS A 3 15.29 15.92 -8.41
C CYS A 3 14.77 17.35 -8.28
N TYR A 4 13.52 17.48 -7.85
CA TYR A 4 12.91 18.78 -7.54
C TYR A 4 13.07 19.06 -6.05
N LEU A 5 13.68 20.19 -5.73
CA LEU A 5 13.98 20.59 -4.37
C LEU A 5 13.07 21.72 -3.94
N TYR A 6 12.55 21.61 -2.73
CA TYR A 6 11.72 22.64 -2.11
C TYR A 6 12.17 22.85 -0.66
N ARG A 7 12.29 24.13 -0.27
CA ARG A 7 12.53 24.51 1.13
C ARG A 7 11.24 25.08 1.72
N HIS A 8 10.73 24.42 2.74
CA HIS A 8 9.55 24.91 3.46
C HIS A 8 9.91 26.11 4.36
N PRO A 9 9.02 27.11 4.56
CA PRO A 9 9.27 28.26 5.42
C PRO A 9 9.65 27.89 6.87
N SER A 10 9.22 26.71 7.38
CA SER A 10 9.66 26.17 8.67
C SER A 10 11.14 25.75 8.72
N GLY A 11 11.86 25.85 7.60
CA GLY A 11 13.28 25.52 7.50
C GLY A 11 13.56 24.04 7.17
N THR A 12 12.54 23.23 6.88
CA THR A 12 12.70 21.86 6.41
C THR A 12 12.92 21.81 4.89
N PHE A 13 13.54 20.72 4.42
CA PHE A 13 13.79 20.48 3.00
C PHE A 13 13.00 19.29 2.51
N HIS A 14 12.51 19.38 1.28
CA HIS A 14 11.79 18.34 0.58
C HIS A 14 12.42 18.12 -0.77
N CYS A 15 12.57 16.86 -1.15
CA CYS A 15 13.04 16.46 -2.45
C CYS A 15 12.02 15.52 -3.09
N GLN A 16 11.71 15.74 -4.36
CA GLN A 16 10.93 14.83 -5.15
C GLN A 16 11.84 14.26 -6.25
N ALA A 17 12.14 12.99 -6.18
CA ALA A 17 12.84 12.27 -7.22
C ALA A 17 11.87 11.68 -8.24
N LYS A 18 12.17 11.83 -9.51
CA LYS A 18 11.41 11.26 -10.61
C LYS A 18 12.21 10.10 -11.21
N GLY A 19 11.62 8.91 -11.20
CA GLY A 19 12.21 7.78 -11.89
C GLY A 19 11.88 7.83 -13.38
N ALA A 20 12.93 7.76 -14.22
CA ALA A 20 12.83 7.70 -15.69
C ALA A 20 12.94 6.23 -16.16
N TYR A 21 12.08 5.34 -15.67
CA TYR A 21 12.12 3.95 -16.11
C TYR A 21 11.19 3.71 -17.29
N ARG A 22 11.66 2.99 -18.31
CA ARG A 22 10.82 2.55 -19.45
C ARG A 22 9.56 1.79 -19.00
N TYR A 23 9.62 1.10 -17.86
CA TYR A 23 8.48 0.38 -17.28
C TYR A 23 7.42 1.29 -16.65
N PHE A 24 7.76 2.51 -16.26
CA PHE A 24 6.85 3.47 -15.64
C PHE A 24 6.25 4.47 -16.63
N THR A 25 6.76 4.54 -17.86
CA THR A 25 6.14 5.36 -18.90
C THR A 25 4.73 4.92 -19.25
N ILE A 26 4.39 3.69 -18.91
CA ILE A 26 3.05 3.14 -19.11
C ILE A 26 2.05 3.69 -18.07
N THR A 27 2.51 4.00 -16.85
CA THR A 27 1.66 4.47 -15.75
C THR A 27 1.80 5.97 -15.46
N GLY A 28 2.58 6.69 -16.25
CA GLY A 28 2.91 8.10 -15.99
C GLY A 28 4.13 8.28 -15.10
N ASN A 29 4.37 9.50 -14.65
CA ASN A 29 5.52 9.84 -13.85
C ASN A 29 5.51 9.15 -12.49
N PHE A 30 6.56 8.41 -12.20
CA PHE A 30 6.80 7.81 -10.90
C PHE A 30 7.59 8.79 -10.04
N PHE A 31 7.04 9.15 -8.89
CA PHE A 31 7.67 10.07 -7.99
C PHE A 31 7.88 9.43 -6.63
N ALA A 32 9.04 9.66 -6.04
CA ALA A 32 9.35 9.38 -4.66
C ALA A 32 9.70 10.69 -3.95
N SER A 33 9.41 10.78 -2.66
CA SER A 33 9.52 12.04 -1.93
C SER A 33 10.33 11.85 -0.66
N GLY A 34 11.42 12.60 -0.55
CA GLY A 34 12.23 12.65 0.65
C GLY A 34 12.04 13.94 1.41
N ARG A 35 12.31 13.89 2.71
CA ARG A 35 12.23 15.02 3.63
C ARG A 35 13.37 15.02 4.62
N GLY A 36 13.73 16.18 5.14
CA GLY A 36 14.78 16.28 6.13
C GLY A 36 14.97 17.69 6.67
N ILE A 37 15.81 17.79 7.66
CA ILE A 37 16.26 19.06 8.26
C ILE A 37 17.40 19.70 7.46
N CYS A 38 18.01 18.94 6.54
CA CYS A 38 18.96 19.43 5.56
C CYS A 38 18.67 18.83 4.18
N LEU A 39 19.29 19.42 3.17
CA LEU A 39 19.09 19.07 1.78
C LEU A 39 19.49 17.63 1.47
N ASP A 40 20.62 17.18 2.02
CA ASP A 40 21.15 15.84 1.76
C ASP A 40 20.23 14.75 2.33
N GLN A 41 19.65 14.98 3.51
CA GLN A 41 18.63 14.06 4.06
C GLN A 41 17.41 13.96 3.15
N ALA A 42 16.90 15.08 2.65
CA ALA A 42 15.75 15.09 1.77
C ALA A 42 16.05 14.38 0.44
N ARG A 43 17.21 14.63 -0.16
CA ARG A 43 17.66 13.94 -1.38
C ARG A 43 17.81 12.45 -1.16
N PHE A 44 18.56 12.08 -0.11
CA PHE A 44 18.78 10.69 0.23
C PHE A 44 17.47 9.97 0.49
N GLY A 45 16.56 10.58 1.27
CA GLY A 45 15.23 10.01 1.54
C GLY A 45 14.42 9.78 0.27
N SER A 46 14.46 10.70 -0.70
CA SER A 46 13.73 10.51 -1.98
C SER A 46 14.33 9.40 -2.85
N LEU A 47 15.64 9.23 -2.84
CA LEU A 47 16.31 8.15 -3.58
C LEU A 47 16.03 6.78 -2.93
N MET A 48 16.04 6.71 -1.61
CA MET A 48 15.71 5.48 -0.88
C MET A 48 14.25 5.08 -1.11
N GLU A 49 13.29 6.01 -1.04
CA GLU A 49 11.89 5.73 -1.37
C GLU A 49 11.71 5.32 -2.83
N LEU A 50 12.46 5.91 -3.76
CA LEU A 50 12.43 5.50 -5.16
C LEU A 50 12.92 4.05 -5.34
N SER A 51 14.02 3.70 -4.65
CA SER A 51 14.59 2.34 -4.65
C SER A 51 13.64 1.32 -4.05
N GLU A 52 12.99 1.67 -2.94
CA GLU A 52 11.96 0.89 -2.27
C GLU A 52 10.81 0.56 -3.22
N ARG A 53 10.24 1.59 -3.85
CA ARG A 53 9.12 1.43 -4.79
C ARG A 53 9.53 0.63 -6.02
N TYR A 54 10.71 0.88 -6.57
CA TYR A 54 11.23 0.13 -7.70
C TYR A 54 11.38 -1.36 -7.38
N SER A 55 12.04 -1.68 -6.26
CA SER A 55 12.24 -3.08 -5.83
C SER A 55 10.92 -3.79 -5.58
N ALA A 56 9.97 -3.11 -4.90
CA ALA A 56 8.62 -3.63 -4.66
C ALA A 56 7.90 -3.95 -5.98
N PHE A 57 7.96 -3.05 -6.94
CA PHE A 57 7.34 -3.25 -8.25
C PHE A 57 7.98 -4.38 -9.03
N LYS A 58 9.30 -4.43 -9.05
CA LYS A 58 10.03 -5.49 -9.74
C LYS A 58 9.81 -6.86 -9.10
N PHE A 59 9.71 -6.89 -7.77
CA PHE A 59 9.34 -8.10 -7.03
C PHE A 59 7.96 -8.61 -7.45
N LEU A 60 6.93 -7.75 -7.46
CA LEU A 60 5.58 -8.12 -7.90
C LEU A 60 5.54 -8.54 -9.37
N ALA A 61 6.36 -7.94 -10.22
CA ALA A 61 6.46 -8.31 -11.62
C ALA A 61 7.11 -9.70 -11.83
N ASN A 62 7.98 -10.15 -10.91
CA ASN A 62 8.76 -11.37 -11.02
C ASN A 62 8.21 -12.56 -10.20
N LEU A 63 6.91 -12.62 -9.98
CA LEU A 63 6.25 -13.64 -9.15
C LEU A 63 6.30 -15.09 -9.68
N LYS A 64 7.14 -15.39 -10.69
CA LYS A 64 7.32 -16.73 -11.29
C LYS A 64 7.68 -17.83 -10.29
N LYS A 65 8.28 -17.47 -9.14
CA LYS A 65 8.72 -18.41 -8.10
C LYS A 65 7.69 -18.61 -6.97
N THR A 66 6.45 -18.20 -7.17
CA THR A 66 5.39 -18.33 -6.15
C THR A 66 5.00 -19.79 -6.00
N ARG A 67 5.04 -20.30 -4.79
CA ARG A 67 4.52 -21.64 -4.45
C ARG A 67 2.99 -21.58 -4.38
N ILE A 68 2.30 -22.47 -5.09
CA ILE A 68 0.84 -22.61 -4.99
C ILE A 68 0.52 -23.79 -4.07
N SER A 69 -0.17 -23.56 -2.96
CA SER A 69 -0.53 -24.57 -1.97
C SER A 69 -1.76 -24.15 -1.16
N SER A 70 -2.28 -25.04 -0.33
CA SER A 70 -3.25 -24.70 0.72
C SER A 70 -2.56 -24.64 2.09
N PHE A 71 -3.20 -24.02 3.09
CA PHE A 71 -2.68 -24.02 4.46
C PHE A 71 -2.43 -25.43 4.97
N ASP A 72 -3.34 -26.38 4.73
CA ASP A 72 -3.22 -27.77 5.19
C ASP A 72 -2.00 -28.51 4.61
N ARG A 73 -1.55 -28.10 3.44
CA ARG A 73 -0.37 -28.70 2.78
C ARG A 73 0.95 -28.04 3.16
N LEU A 74 0.90 -26.83 3.77
CA LEU A 74 2.06 -26.17 4.32
C LEU A 74 2.27 -26.56 5.79
N LYS A 75 2.41 -27.86 6.02
CA LYS A 75 2.70 -28.39 7.36
C LYS A 75 3.93 -27.68 7.93
N ASN A 76 3.87 -27.32 9.21
CA ASN A 76 4.92 -26.62 9.94
C ASN A 76 5.21 -25.17 9.48
N ASN A 77 4.31 -24.55 8.69
CA ASN A 77 4.43 -23.13 8.41
C ASN A 77 4.04 -22.32 9.67
N ILE A 78 4.93 -21.43 10.10
CA ILE A 78 4.72 -20.59 11.30
C ILE A 78 3.59 -19.59 11.08
N PHE A 79 3.43 -19.08 9.86
CA PHE A 79 2.27 -18.25 9.50
C PHE A 79 1.05 -19.13 9.30
N THR A 80 0.05 -18.97 10.14
CA THR A 80 -1.19 -19.77 10.15
C THR A 80 -2.39 -18.98 9.63
N LYS A 81 -3.51 -19.65 9.42
CA LYS A 81 -4.77 -18.99 9.03
C LYS A 81 -5.26 -18.02 10.11
N GLU A 82 -4.95 -18.29 11.37
CA GLU A 82 -5.30 -17.41 12.50
C GLU A 82 -4.61 -16.05 12.38
N HIS A 83 -3.35 -16.01 11.95
CA HIS A 83 -2.63 -14.76 11.65
C HIS A 83 -3.32 -13.96 10.52
N LEU A 84 -3.78 -14.65 9.47
CA LEU A 84 -4.52 -14.01 8.39
C LEU A 84 -5.85 -13.45 8.88
N LEU A 85 -6.63 -14.26 9.61
CA LEU A 85 -7.95 -13.88 10.10
C LEU A 85 -7.89 -12.76 11.13
N ALA A 86 -6.86 -12.75 11.99
CA ALA A 86 -6.67 -11.72 13.00
C ALA A 86 -6.47 -10.31 12.40
N ASN A 87 -5.81 -10.23 11.24
CA ASN A 87 -5.61 -8.95 10.54
C ASN A 87 -6.87 -8.47 9.78
N CYS A 88 -7.81 -9.38 9.53
CA CYS A 88 -9.06 -9.09 8.83
C CYS A 88 -10.27 -9.05 9.78
N ALA A 89 -10.07 -9.11 11.11
CA ALA A 89 -11.13 -9.27 12.11
C ALA A 89 -12.21 -8.17 12.04
N ASP A 90 -11.83 -6.96 11.64
CA ASP A 90 -12.77 -5.82 11.49
C ASP A 90 -13.49 -5.80 10.12
N ASP A 91 -13.19 -6.73 9.20
CA ASP A 91 -13.85 -6.80 7.90
C ASP A 91 -15.17 -7.58 7.99
N PRO A 92 -16.33 -6.92 7.77
CA PRO A 92 -17.63 -7.60 7.84
C PRO A 92 -17.77 -8.75 6.83
N SER A 93 -16.96 -8.79 5.77
CA SER A 93 -17.02 -9.86 4.77
C SER A 93 -16.37 -11.15 5.26
N LEU A 94 -15.58 -11.09 6.33
CA LEU A 94 -14.97 -12.26 6.93
C LEU A 94 -16.02 -13.31 7.36
N SER A 95 -17.19 -12.86 7.82
CA SER A 95 -18.32 -13.75 8.20
C SER A 95 -18.81 -14.64 7.05
N LEU A 96 -18.49 -14.30 5.81
CA LEU A 96 -18.86 -15.09 4.63
C LEU A 96 -17.84 -16.20 4.30
N VAL A 97 -16.71 -16.24 5.00
CA VAL A 97 -15.63 -17.22 4.80
C VAL A 97 -15.55 -18.11 6.03
N LYS A 98 -15.75 -19.41 5.84
CA LYS A 98 -15.59 -20.37 6.92
C LYS A 98 -14.12 -20.69 7.13
N PRO A 99 -13.59 -20.63 8.36
CA PRO A 99 -12.16 -20.90 8.63
C PRO A 99 -11.69 -22.28 8.12
N GLU A 100 -12.58 -23.28 8.17
CA GLU A 100 -12.28 -24.65 7.71
C GLU A 100 -12.05 -24.69 6.19
N GLU A 101 -12.85 -23.93 5.43
CA GLU A 101 -12.72 -23.85 3.98
C GLU A 101 -11.46 -23.10 3.56
N LEU A 102 -11.08 -22.05 4.33
CA LEU A 102 -9.87 -21.29 4.09
C LEU A 102 -8.64 -22.20 4.10
N SER A 103 -8.62 -23.19 4.99
CA SER A 103 -7.54 -24.18 5.09
C SER A 103 -7.33 -24.96 3.80
N GLY A 104 -8.40 -25.25 3.06
CA GLY A 104 -8.37 -26.02 1.81
C GLY A 104 -8.14 -25.20 0.55
N PHE A 105 -8.34 -23.87 0.58
CA PHE A 105 -8.18 -23.03 -0.61
C PHE A 105 -6.72 -22.99 -1.10
N ARG A 106 -6.55 -23.06 -2.40
CA ARG A 106 -5.23 -22.90 -3.03
C ARG A 106 -4.89 -21.41 -3.08
N LEU A 107 -3.77 -21.04 -2.49
CA LEU A 107 -3.23 -19.69 -2.48
C LEU A 107 -1.82 -19.67 -3.05
N GLY A 108 -1.38 -18.53 -3.53
CA GLY A 108 0.02 -18.28 -3.81
C GLY A 108 0.76 -17.93 -2.52
N TRP A 109 1.98 -18.43 -2.40
CA TRP A 109 2.81 -18.28 -1.20
C TRP A 109 4.18 -17.76 -1.55
N GLN A 110 4.64 -16.78 -0.80
CA GLN A 110 5.97 -16.20 -0.91
C GLN A 110 6.81 -16.61 0.30
N LYS A 111 8.08 -16.95 0.04
CA LYS A 111 9.06 -17.20 1.07
C LYS A 111 9.36 -15.92 1.85
N CYS A 112 9.28 -16.00 3.16
CA CYS A 112 9.56 -14.94 4.13
C CYS A 112 10.35 -15.51 5.31
N PHE A 113 10.59 -14.68 6.32
CA PHE A 113 11.27 -15.04 7.56
C PHE A 113 10.42 -14.58 8.75
N ASP A 114 10.40 -15.37 9.81
CA ASP A 114 9.81 -14.99 11.10
C ASP A 114 10.76 -14.10 11.93
N SER A 115 10.34 -13.77 13.15
CA SER A 115 11.17 -12.98 14.09
C SER A 115 12.49 -13.65 14.49
N LEU A 116 12.59 -14.98 14.40
CA LEU A 116 13.79 -15.75 14.72
C LEU A 116 14.69 -15.99 13.51
N GLY A 117 14.25 -15.58 12.31
CA GLY A 117 14.95 -15.82 11.05
C GLY A 117 14.62 -17.17 10.40
N ASN A 118 13.65 -17.92 10.94
CA ASN A 118 13.22 -19.17 10.32
C ASN A 118 12.42 -18.89 9.05
N ILE A 119 12.60 -19.76 8.05
CA ILE A 119 11.85 -19.67 6.80
C ILE A 119 10.37 -19.96 7.06
N CYS A 120 9.52 -19.07 6.61
CA CYS A 120 8.08 -19.23 6.59
C CYS A 120 7.52 -18.81 5.22
N TYR A 121 6.22 -19.00 5.03
CA TYR A 121 5.53 -18.61 3.81
C TYR A 121 4.30 -17.77 4.15
N LEU A 122 4.19 -16.60 3.52
CA LEU A 122 3.02 -15.74 3.65
C LEU A 122 2.18 -15.82 2.36
N PRO A 123 0.85 -15.69 2.48
CA PRO A 123 0.01 -15.56 1.29
C PRO A 123 0.44 -14.37 0.45
N LEU A 124 0.65 -14.59 -0.83
CA LEU A 124 1.13 -13.55 -1.75
C LEU A 124 0.18 -12.35 -1.79
N ARG A 125 -1.11 -12.58 -1.64
CA ARG A 125 -2.12 -11.52 -1.58
C ARG A 125 -1.82 -10.50 -0.46
N LEU A 126 -1.44 -10.97 0.74
CA LEU A 126 -1.06 -10.07 1.83
C LEU A 126 0.14 -9.21 1.46
N ILE A 127 1.17 -9.85 0.89
CA ILE A 127 2.38 -9.15 0.47
C ILE A 127 2.05 -8.07 -0.56
N ALA A 128 1.23 -8.40 -1.55
CA ALA A 128 0.85 -7.47 -2.59
C ALA A 128 0.01 -6.30 -2.04
N ASP A 129 -0.94 -6.54 -1.15
CA ASP A 129 -1.75 -5.48 -0.54
C ASP A 129 -0.88 -4.49 0.26
N PHE A 130 0.15 -4.99 0.94
CA PHE A 130 1.13 -4.15 1.64
C PHE A 130 2.00 -3.37 0.66
N LEU A 131 2.49 -4.02 -0.40
CA LEU A 131 3.31 -3.39 -1.43
C LEU A 131 2.54 -2.29 -2.20
N GLU A 132 1.27 -2.52 -2.54
CA GLU A 132 0.42 -1.51 -3.17
C GLU A 132 0.18 -0.28 -2.28
N GLY A 133 0.01 -0.50 -0.97
CA GLY A 133 -0.17 0.56 0.03
C GLY A 133 1.13 1.20 0.48
N SER A 134 2.29 0.71 0.06
CA SER A 134 3.64 1.05 0.57
C SER A 134 3.76 1.00 2.10
N ASN A 135 2.94 0.19 2.77
CA ASN A 135 2.99 0.04 4.23
C ASN A 135 4.01 -1.05 4.60
N GLY A 136 4.93 -0.73 5.51
CA GLY A 136 5.92 -1.67 6.01
C GLY A 136 6.99 -2.07 5.00
N ILE A 137 7.09 -1.38 3.87
CA ILE A 137 8.21 -1.53 2.94
C ILE A 137 9.22 -0.45 3.24
N ALA A 138 10.46 -0.82 3.34
CA ALA A 138 11.53 0.15 3.51
C ALA A 138 12.81 -0.29 2.83
N ALA A 139 13.54 0.69 2.29
CA ALA A 139 14.92 0.53 1.88
C ALA A 139 15.86 0.86 3.03
N GLY A 140 17.03 0.22 3.07
CA GLY A 140 18.03 0.41 4.10
C GLY A 140 19.46 0.22 3.61
N PHE A 141 20.43 0.58 4.46
CA PHE A 141 21.85 0.33 4.20
C PHE A 141 22.23 -1.15 4.35
N SER A 142 21.44 -1.89 5.12
CA SER A 142 21.47 -3.34 5.22
C SER A 142 20.04 -3.87 5.24
N LEU A 143 19.87 -5.18 5.09
CA LEU A 143 18.55 -5.80 5.18
C LEU A 143 17.94 -5.60 6.57
N GLU A 144 18.73 -5.66 7.63
CA GLU A 144 18.29 -5.37 9.00
C GLU A 144 17.86 -3.91 9.17
N ASP A 145 18.57 -2.94 8.55
CA ASP A 145 18.14 -1.52 8.57
C ASP A 145 16.79 -1.34 7.85
N ALA A 146 16.62 -1.99 6.71
CA ALA A 146 15.36 -2.02 5.98
C ALA A 146 14.23 -2.64 6.84
N MET A 147 14.49 -3.78 7.51
CA MET A 147 13.54 -4.43 8.42
C MET A 147 13.17 -3.54 9.60
N VAL A 148 14.13 -2.84 10.21
CA VAL A 148 13.90 -1.88 11.31
C VAL A 148 12.93 -0.80 10.85
N ARG A 149 13.21 -0.17 9.70
CA ARG A 149 12.38 0.93 9.17
C ARG A 149 10.96 0.46 8.81
N GLY A 150 10.85 -0.68 8.14
CA GLY A 150 9.54 -1.28 7.82
C GLY A 150 8.75 -1.65 9.07
N LEU A 151 9.39 -2.19 10.11
CA LEU A 151 8.74 -2.53 11.37
C LEU A 151 8.25 -1.29 12.13
N LEU A 152 9.08 -0.25 12.19
CA LEU A 152 8.68 1.04 12.77
C LEU A 152 7.44 1.60 12.07
N GLU A 153 7.39 1.54 10.74
CA GLU A 153 6.24 2.03 9.97
C GLU A 153 4.97 1.21 10.23
N VAL A 154 5.04 -0.12 10.23
CA VAL A 154 3.84 -0.94 10.47
C VAL A 154 3.28 -0.73 11.88
N ILE A 155 4.16 -0.59 12.90
CA ILE A 155 3.72 -0.28 14.27
C ILE A 155 3.07 1.11 14.32
N GLU A 156 3.62 2.09 13.62
CA GLU A 156 3.07 3.44 13.50
C GLU A 156 1.65 3.41 12.90
N ARG A 157 1.48 2.68 11.80
CA ARG A 157 0.18 2.52 11.14
C ARG A 157 -0.84 1.79 12.02
N ASP A 158 -0.43 0.74 12.72
CA ASP A 158 -1.29 0.02 13.67
C ASP A 158 -1.73 0.92 14.83
N SER A 159 -0.83 1.72 15.40
CA SER A 159 -1.18 2.62 16.50
C SER A 159 -2.16 3.71 16.08
N LEU A 160 -1.92 4.33 14.92
CA LEU A 160 -2.84 5.31 14.36
C LEU A 160 -4.22 4.70 14.12
N ALA A 161 -4.28 3.51 13.53
CA ALA A 161 -5.53 2.81 13.26
C ALA A 161 -6.32 2.51 14.54
N ARG A 162 -5.65 2.08 15.60
CA ARG A 162 -6.28 1.81 16.90
C ARG A 162 -6.82 3.07 17.55
N ILE A 163 -6.04 4.15 17.53
CA ILE A 163 -6.45 5.46 18.07
C ILE A 163 -7.67 5.97 17.33
N GLU A 164 -7.66 5.95 16.01
CA GLU A 164 -8.77 6.43 15.17
C GLU A 164 -10.03 5.57 15.33
N SER A 165 -9.90 4.25 15.29
CA SER A 165 -11.05 3.33 15.35
C SER A 165 -11.74 3.31 16.72
N ALA A 166 -10.96 3.37 17.81
CA ALA A 166 -11.47 3.34 19.17
C ALA A 166 -11.70 4.75 19.78
N GLY A 167 -11.31 5.82 19.07
CA GLY A 167 -11.42 7.19 19.58
C GLY A 167 -10.60 7.42 20.86
N LEU A 168 -9.45 6.73 20.98
CA LEU A 168 -8.63 6.78 22.20
C LEU A 168 -8.06 8.18 22.43
N ASN A 169 -8.16 8.67 23.65
CA ASN A 169 -7.52 9.93 24.03
C ASN A 169 -6.01 9.74 24.12
N THR A 170 -5.26 10.69 23.54
CA THR A 170 -3.80 10.72 23.56
C THR A 170 -3.29 11.85 24.46
N ALA A 171 -2.21 11.63 25.22
CA ALA A 171 -1.62 12.67 26.07
C ALA A 171 -1.01 13.79 25.22
N LEU A 172 -1.08 15.02 25.73
CA LEU A 172 -0.41 16.17 25.13
C LEU A 172 1.06 16.18 25.55
N ILE A 173 1.98 16.32 24.62
CA ILE A 173 3.39 16.57 24.95
C ILE A 173 3.52 18.03 25.40
N ASP A 174 4.11 18.25 26.56
CA ASP A 174 4.39 19.60 27.05
C ASP A 174 5.50 20.26 26.21
N ASP A 175 5.17 21.33 25.50
CA ASP A 175 6.12 22.07 24.64
C ASP A 175 7.39 22.48 25.37
N ARG A 176 7.30 22.74 26.69
CA ARG A 176 8.45 23.10 27.53
C ARG A 176 9.44 21.96 27.68
N SER A 177 8.99 20.72 27.56
CA SER A 177 9.84 19.53 27.63
C SER A 177 10.62 19.24 26.33
N ILE A 178 10.29 19.91 25.24
CA ILE A 178 10.98 19.78 23.96
C ILE A 178 12.26 20.63 24.02
N GLU A 179 13.42 20.00 24.18
CA GLU A 179 14.71 20.68 24.27
C GLU A 179 15.42 20.79 22.92
N ASP A 180 15.10 19.91 21.97
CA ASP A 180 15.74 19.86 20.66
C ASP A 180 15.58 21.16 19.88
N SER A 181 16.70 21.81 19.54
CA SER A 181 16.72 23.11 18.85
C SER A 181 16.13 23.08 17.46
N GLN A 182 16.26 21.94 16.74
CA GLN A 182 15.73 21.78 15.39
C GLN A 182 14.21 21.61 15.43
N ALA A 183 13.70 20.79 16.36
CA ALA A 183 12.27 20.67 16.58
C ALA A 183 11.63 22.01 16.95
N LYS A 184 12.24 22.75 17.89
CA LYS A 184 11.81 24.12 18.25
C LYS A 184 11.77 25.05 17.05
N LYS A 185 12.80 25.01 16.19
CA LYS A 185 12.89 25.84 14.98
C LYS A 185 11.75 25.53 14.01
N ILE A 186 11.44 24.25 13.77
CA ILE A 186 10.34 23.84 12.88
C ILE A 186 8.99 24.27 13.46
N ILE A 187 8.76 24.04 14.76
CA ILE A 187 7.53 24.46 15.44
C ILE A 187 7.36 25.98 15.36
N GLN A 188 8.41 26.73 15.64
CA GLN A 188 8.39 28.19 15.54
C GLN A 188 8.10 28.66 14.12
N GLY A 189 8.65 27.96 13.11
CA GLY A 189 8.35 28.23 11.71
C GLY A 189 6.87 28.01 11.37
N PHE A 190 6.22 27.01 11.93
CA PHE A 190 4.77 26.83 11.77
C PHE A 190 3.96 27.92 12.47
N LEU A 191 4.36 28.29 13.68
CA LEU A 191 3.71 29.38 14.44
C LEU A 191 3.82 30.73 13.71
N SER A 192 4.97 31.03 13.08
CA SER A 192 5.16 32.25 12.30
C SER A 192 4.30 32.31 11.02
N LEU A 193 3.84 31.17 10.53
CA LEU A 193 2.85 31.07 9.44
C LEU A 193 1.40 31.21 9.93
N GLY A 194 1.18 31.50 11.23
CA GLY A 194 -0.15 31.60 11.83
C GLY A 194 -0.80 30.26 12.16
N HIS A 195 -0.07 29.15 12.09
CA HIS A 195 -0.61 27.83 12.36
C HIS A 195 -0.53 27.49 13.85
N SER A 196 -1.51 26.75 14.39
CA SER A 196 -1.41 26.14 15.71
C SER A 196 -0.89 24.72 15.60
N VAL A 197 0.04 24.32 16.47
CA VAL A 197 0.68 23.01 16.49
C VAL A 197 0.25 22.24 17.74
N PHE A 198 -0.13 21.00 17.60
CA PHE A 198 -0.50 20.09 18.69
C PHE A 198 0.34 18.84 18.58
N ILE A 199 1.11 18.53 19.62
CA ILE A 199 2.01 17.37 19.66
C ILE A 199 1.48 16.39 20.70
N ARG A 200 1.32 15.12 20.34
CA ARG A 200 0.70 14.13 21.21
C ARG A 200 1.42 12.78 21.18
N ASP A 201 1.33 12.09 22.30
CA ASP A 201 1.81 10.71 22.42
C ASP A 201 0.86 9.73 21.75
N PHE A 202 1.36 8.99 20.78
CA PHE A 202 0.67 7.94 20.05
C PHE A 202 1.22 6.54 20.36
N SER A 203 2.07 6.43 21.38
CA SER A 203 2.75 5.16 21.75
C SER A 203 1.79 4.09 22.26
N LEU A 204 0.61 4.46 22.79
CA LEU A 204 -0.38 3.53 23.35
C LEU A 204 0.19 2.66 24.51
N GLY A 205 1.12 3.19 25.29
CA GLY A 205 1.80 2.44 26.34
C GLY A 205 2.80 1.39 25.86
N ARG A 206 3.03 1.30 24.56
CA ARG A 206 4.07 0.42 23.99
C ARG A 206 5.46 0.97 24.29
N PRO A 207 6.47 0.12 24.45
CA PRO A 207 7.86 0.55 24.70
C PRO A 207 8.55 1.07 23.42
N LEU A 208 7.82 1.80 22.58
CA LEU A 208 8.29 2.45 21.35
C LEU A 208 7.65 3.84 21.25
N PRO A 209 8.47 4.91 21.16
CA PRO A 209 7.92 6.27 21.07
C PRO A 209 7.27 6.51 19.71
N MET A 210 6.05 7.00 19.76
CA MET A 210 5.31 7.46 18.58
C MET A 210 4.69 8.82 18.89
N ILE A 211 4.85 9.74 17.97
CA ILE A 211 4.37 11.12 18.11
C ILE A 211 3.45 11.47 16.96
N GLY A 212 2.26 11.97 17.33
CA GLY A 212 1.33 12.60 16.40
C GLY A 212 1.49 14.12 16.44
N VAL A 213 1.68 14.73 15.28
CA VAL A 213 1.69 16.18 15.10
C VAL A 213 0.47 16.59 14.29
N ALA A 214 -0.42 17.35 14.91
CA ALA A 214 -1.52 17.99 14.21
C ALA A 214 -1.27 19.48 14.10
N ARG A 215 -1.35 20.01 12.89
CA ARG A 215 -1.22 21.42 12.60
C ARG A 215 -2.53 21.96 12.06
N LYS A 216 -3.07 22.99 12.72
CA LYS A 216 -4.25 23.71 12.25
C LYS A 216 -3.81 24.76 11.24
N VAL A 217 -4.13 24.56 9.97
CA VAL A 217 -3.71 25.41 8.85
C VAL A 217 -4.78 26.43 8.44
N ASP A 218 -6.05 26.12 8.74
CA ASP A 218 -7.18 27.06 8.65
C ASP A 218 -8.23 26.73 9.74
N PRO A 219 -9.26 27.54 9.94
CA PRO A 219 -10.27 27.29 11.00
C PRO A 219 -10.92 25.91 10.95
N SER A 220 -10.99 25.28 9.78
CA SER A 220 -11.67 24.01 9.55
C SER A 220 -10.76 22.84 9.19
N LYS A 221 -9.43 23.08 8.99
CA LYS A 221 -8.53 22.05 8.45
C LYS A 221 -7.33 21.79 9.36
N PHE A 222 -7.11 20.53 9.64
CA PHE A 222 -5.96 20.03 10.37
C PHE A 222 -5.14 19.10 9.46
N LEU A 223 -3.82 19.24 9.52
CA LEU A 223 -2.87 18.31 8.94
C LEU A 223 -2.34 17.43 10.06
N LEU A 224 -2.59 16.13 9.97
CA LEU A 224 -2.11 15.16 10.95
C LEU A 224 -1.04 14.27 10.32
N THR A 225 0.10 14.17 10.99
CA THR A 225 1.13 13.17 10.74
C THR A 225 1.43 12.42 12.02
N VAL A 226 1.78 11.15 11.87
CA VAL A 226 2.23 10.30 12.98
C VAL A 226 3.55 9.68 12.55
N SER A 227 4.53 9.70 13.44
CA SER A 227 5.81 9.04 13.17
C SER A 227 6.33 8.34 14.41
N SER A 228 6.89 7.17 14.19
CA SER A 228 7.65 6.41 15.17
C SER A 228 9.14 6.75 15.10
N GLY A 229 9.88 6.42 16.13
CA GLY A 229 11.34 6.54 16.18
C GLY A 229 11.92 5.66 17.29
N LEU A 230 13.22 5.59 17.38
CA LEU A 230 13.89 4.90 18.51
C LEU A 230 13.86 5.74 19.78
N THR A 231 13.72 7.05 19.62
CA THR A 231 13.61 8.03 20.72
C THR A 231 12.44 8.98 20.48
N GLY A 232 11.90 9.59 21.55
CA GLY A 232 10.87 10.62 21.42
C GLY A 232 11.34 11.80 20.55
N ARG A 233 12.63 12.17 20.64
CA ARG A 233 13.24 13.18 19.78
C ARG A 233 13.17 12.81 18.29
N GLU A 234 13.55 11.61 17.96
CA GLU A 234 13.52 11.12 16.57
C GLU A 234 12.09 11.07 16.03
N ALA A 235 11.16 10.49 16.78
CA ALA A 235 9.75 10.42 16.41
C ALA A 235 9.18 11.83 16.16
N LEU A 236 9.52 12.81 17.03
CA LEU A 236 9.07 14.20 16.88
C LEU A 236 9.63 14.86 15.60
N LEU A 237 10.93 14.76 15.36
CA LEU A 237 11.55 15.36 14.15
C LEU A 237 10.97 14.75 12.87
N ARG A 238 10.76 13.44 12.85
CA ARG A 238 10.13 12.75 11.71
C ARG A 238 8.70 13.23 11.48
N ALA A 239 7.89 13.32 12.55
CA ALA A 239 6.50 13.79 12.44
C ALA A 239 6.42 15.26 12.00
N LEU A 240 7.29 16.13 12.51
CA LEU A 240 7.36 17.54 12.12
C LEU A 240 7.78 17.74 10.67
N THR A 241 8.84 17.04 10.22
CA THR A 241 9.31 17.12 8.83
C THR A 241 8.30 16.57 7.85
N GLU A 242 7.58 15.51 8.21
CA GLU A 242 6.47 14.97 7.44
C GLU A 242 5.32 15.97 7.35
N ASN A 243 4.96 16.59 8.47
CA ASN A 243 3.89 17.58 8.50
C ASN A 243 4.19 18.81 7.62
N ALA A 244 5.46 19.22 7.54
CA ALA A 244 5.90 20.28 6.63
C ALA A 244 5.85 19.85 5.16
N GLN A 245 6.20 18.60 4.84
CA GLN A 245 6.20 18.06 3.47
C GLN A 245 4.80 18.09 2.85
N ILE A 246 3.78 17.88 3.65
CA ILE A 246 2.39 17.85 3.23
C ILE A 246 1.95 19.17 2.56
N GLU A 247 2.44 20.31 3.01
CA GLU A 247 2.07 21.63 2.49
C GLU A 247 2.70 21.94 1.12
N SER A 248 3.75 21.25 0.73
CA SER A 248 4.40 21.47 -0.59
C SER A 248 3.54 21.10 -1.80
N GLY A 249 2.28 20.72 -1.61
CA GLY A 249 1.20 20.94 -2.57
C GLY A 249 0.92 19.86 -3.61
N ARG A 250 1.52 18.67 -3.52
CA ARG A 250 1.27 17.62 -4.52
C ARG A 250 0.79 16.27 -3.96
N PHE A 251 0.51 16.19 -2.67
CA PHE A 251 0.04 14.95 -2.04
C PHE A 251 -1.41 15.07 -1.61
N ASN A 252 -2.21 14.05 -1.95
CA ASN A 252 -3.57 13.87 -1.41
C ASN A 252 -3.47 13.58 0.08
N LEU A 253 -3.64 14.62 0.86
CA LEU A 253 -3.37 14.67 2.27
C LEU A 253 -4.52 14.16 3.09
N ARG A 254 -4.22 13.59 4.24
CA ARG A 254 -5.17 13.46 5.35
C ARG A 254 -5.52 14.86 5.90
N LEU A 255 -6.28 15.61 5.14
CA LEU A 255 -6.99 16.78 5.64
C LEU A 255 -8.12 16.28 6.54
N VAL A 256 -7.92 16.36 7.82
CA VAL A 256 -9.00 16.10 8.77
C VAL A 256 -9.83 17.36 8.87
N SER A 257 -11.05 17.32 8.34
CA SER A 257 -11.99 18.45 8.28
C SER A 257 -12.51 18.92 9.64
N LYS A 258 -12.17 18.22 10.73
CA LYS A 258 -12.52 18.58 12.12
C LYS A 258 -11.41 18.14 13.05
N LYS A 259 -11.23 18.87 14.17
CA LYS A 259 -10.32 18.46 15.25
C LYS A 259 -10.67 17.02 15.67
N PRO A 260 -9.75 16.07 15.54
CA PRO A 260 -10.02 14.67 15.94
C PRO A 260 -10.40 14.59 17.42
N ARG A 261 -11.36 13.75 17.78
CA ARG A 261 -11.83 13.59 19.18
C ARG A 261 -10.70 13.21 20.13
N TYR A 262 -9.74 12.40 19.69
CA TYR A 262 -8.58 12.00 20.48
C TYR A 262 -7.62 13.15 20.81
N PHE A 263 -7.83 14.35 20.27
CA PHE A 263 -7.11 15.58 20.63
C PHE A 263 -7.78 16.36 21.79
N SER A 264 -8.77 15.82 22.46
CA SER A 264 -9.49 16.51 23.54
C SER A 264 -8.84 16.37 24.91
N ALA A 265 -7.99 15.36 25.13
CA ALA A 265 -7.35 15.14 26.44
C ALA A 265 -6.47 16.34 26.84
N LYS A 266 -6.59 16.74 28.11
CA LYS A 266 -5.81 17.85 28.72
C LYS A 266 -4.56 17.35 29.46
N HIS A 267 -4.45 16.02 29.67
CA HIS A 267 -3.31 15.44 30.36
C HIS A 267 -2.02 15.69 29.56
N LYS A 268 -1.01 16.21 30.24
CA LYS A 268 0.31 16.51 29.67
C LYS A 268 1.35 15.56 30.21
N ILE A 269 2.28 15.18 29.34
CA ILE A 269 3.48 14.41 29.68
C ILE A 269 4.71 15.10 29.11
N SER A 270 5.87 14.81 29.67
CA SER A 270 7.14 15.22 29.09
C SER A 270 7.52 14.35 27.93
N ILE A 271 8.17 14.91 26.90
CA ILE A 271 8.76 14.11 25.82
C ILE A 271 9.81 13.10 26.36
N LYS A 272 10.40 13.39 27.52
CA LYS A 272 11.37 12.54 28.20
C LYS A 272 10.72 11.30 28.84
N ASP A 273 9.41 11.34 29.08
CA ASP A 273 8.65 10.22 29.64
C ASP A 273 8.33 9.16 28.56
N LEU A 274 8.53 9.50 27.29
CA LEU A 274 8.35 8.55 26.21
C LEU A 274 9.40 7.43 26.25
N PRO A 275 9.05 6.22 25.80
CA PRO A 275 9.98 5.12 25.69
C PRO A 275 11.23 5.51 24.89
N ASN A 276 12.33 4.82 25.15
CA ASN A 276 13.60 5.07 24.51
C ASN A 276 14.30 3.73 24.20
N ILE A 277 14.46 3.44 22.93
CA ILE A 277 15.19 2.24 22.50
C ILE A 277 16.66 2.61 22.35
N LYS A 278 17.52 1.93 23.12
CA LYS A 278 18.95 2.18 23.05
C LYS A 278 19.47 2.02 21.62
N ALA A 279 20.28 2.96 21.19
CA ALA A 279 21.02 2.88 19.94
C ALA A 279 21.93 1.65 19.91
N GLY A 280 22.28 1.19 18.70
CA GLY A 280 23.14 0.04 18.47
C GLY A 280 23.27 -0.24 16.99
N SER A 281 23.88 -1.37 16.62
CA SER A 281 23.84 -1.84 15.23
C SER A 281 22.39 -2.12 14.80
N SER A 282 22.12 -2.04 13.49
CA SER A 282 20.77 -2.33 12.93
C SER A 282 20.24 -3.69 13.43
N LYS A 283 21.09 -4.70 13.53
CA LYS A 283 20.75 -6.01 14.09
C LYS A 283 20.28 -5.91 15.54
N GLN A 284 21.05 -5.23 16.41
CA GLN A 284 20.68 -5.07 17.82
C GLN A 284 19.37 -4.28 18.01
N VAL A 285 19.16 -3.26 17.21
CA VAL A 285 17.91 -2.49 17.20
C VAL A 285 16.76 -3.38 16.74
N LEU A 286 16.94 -4.14 15.66
CA LEU A 286 15.94 -5.05 15.15
C LEU A 286 15.55 -6.11 16.19
N ASP A 287 16.51 -6.70 16.89
CA ASP A 287 16.23 -7.72 17.91
C ASP A 287 15.41 -7.13 19.08
N ARG A 288 15.71 -5.90 19.54
CA ARG A 288 14.90 -5.21 20.56
C ARG A 288 13.50 -4.89 20.09
N LEU A 289 13.34 -4.45 18.83
CA LEU A 289 12.02 -4.20 18.26
C LEU A 289 11.19 -5.48 18.13
N LYS A 290 11.81 -6.60 17.73
CA LYS A 290 11.14 -7.91 17.68
C LYS A 290 10.66 -8.35 19.05
N GLU A 291 11.50 -8.19 20.08
CA GLU A 291 11.12 -8.46 21.47
C GLU A 291 9.96 -7.56 21.92
N THR A 292 10.04 -6.25 21.63
CA THR A 292 8.96 -5.29 21.92
C THR A 292 7.63 -5.72 21.31
N VAL A 293 7.64 -6.12 20.04
CA VAL A 293 6.46 -6.59 19.29
C VAL A 293 5.92 -7.88 19.90
N SER A 294 6.79 -8.84 20.20
CA SER A 294 6.42 -10.12 20.81
C SER A 294 5.79 -9.93 22.18
N ASN A 295 6.33 -9.04 23.02
CA ASN A 295 5.79 -8.71 24.33
C ASN A 295 4.41 -8.03 24.25
N CYS A 296 4.07 -7.42 23.11
CA CYS A 296 2.73 -6.90 22.79
C CYS A 296 1.79 -7.97 22.21
N GLY A 297 2.19 -9.25 22.19
CA GLY A 297 1.38 -10.36 21.65
C GLY A 297 1.26 -10.35 20.13
N MET A 298 2.21 -9.74 19.42
CA MET A 298 2.21 -9.65 17.96
C MET A 298 3.35 -10.49 17.36
N ALA A 299 3.06 -11.15 16.25
CA ALA A 299 4.07 -11.84 15.43
C ALA A 299 4.50 -10.93 14.28
N VAL A 300 5.80 -10.93 13.97
CA VAL A 300 6.36 -10.20 12.84
C VAL A 300 6.99 -11.13 11.82
N PHE A 301 6.80 -10.80 10.56
CA PHE A 301 7.32 -11.53 9.41
C PHE A 301 7.99 -10.56 8.44
N PHE A 302 9.08 -10.99 7.82
CA PHE A 302 9.86 -10.18 6.89
C PHE A 302 9.99 -10.86 5.54
N CYS A 303 9.77 -10.14 4.47
CA CYS A 303 10.04 -10.59 3.12
C CYS A 303 11.16 -9.74 2.53
N ASP A 304 12.23 -10.38 2.06
CA ASP A 304 13.26 -9.71 1.27
C ASP A 304 12.71 -9.48 -0.15
N VAL A 305 12.58 -8.22 -0.51
CA VAL A 305 12.11 -7.78 -1.83
C VAL A 305 13.19 -6.99 -2.58
N THR A 306 14.44 -7.14 -2.16
CA THR A 306 15.60 -6.51 -2.78
C THR A 306 15.68 -6.84 -4.27
N ASP A 307 15.85 -5.83 -5.08
CA ASP A 307 16.20 -6.01 -6.48
C ASP A 307 17.71 -6.21 -6.63
N GLU A 308 18.10 -7.35 -7.22
CA GLU A 308 19.51 -7.74 -7.34
C GLU A 308 20.32 -6.78 -8.23
N GLU A 309 19.70 -6.17 -9.25
CA GLU A 309 20.39 -5.24 -10.14
C GLU A 309 20.62 -3.88 -9.46
N LEU A 310 19.65 -3.44 -8.63
CA LEU A 310 19.78 -2.20 -7.88
C LEU A 310 20.75 -2.34 -6.70
N GLY A 311 20.78 -3.52 -6.07
CA GLY A 311 21.67 -3.83 -4.96
C GLY A 311 21.38 -3.08 -3.66
N ILE A 312 20.28 -2.32 -3.59
CA ILE A 312 19.85 -1.60 -2.38
C ILE A 312 18.92 -2.51 -1.60
N PRO A 313 19.25 -2.88 -0.34
CA PRO A 313 18.40 -3.75 0.46
C PRO A 313 17.01 -3.16 0.68
N VAL A 314 15.98 -3.94 0.39
CA VAL A 314 14.56 -3.58 0.61
C VAL A 314 13.85 -4.73 1.29
N ALA A 315 13.19 -4.44 2.41
CA ALA A 315 12.38 -5.41 3.14
C ALA A 315 10.92 -4.97 3.20
N MET A 316 10.02 -5.93 3.09
CA MET A 316 8.62 -5.77 3.45
C MET A 316 8.39 -6.44 4.80
N THR A 317 7.73 -5.72 5.71
CA THR A 317 7.40 -6.18 7.06
C THR A 317 5.90 -6.38 7.19
N TYR A 318 5.51 -7.53 7.72
CA TYR A 318 4.12 -7.86 8.05
C TYR A 318 3.98 -8.13 9.55
N LEU A 319 2.98 -7.52 10.17
CA LEU A 319 2.69 -7.63 11.60
C LEU A 319 1.31 -8.26 11.81
N SER A 320 1.19 -9.21 12.75
CA SER A 320 -0.08 -9.87 13.07
C SER A 320 -0.24 -10.11 14.58
N PRO A 321 -1.39 -9.74 15.20
CA PRO A 321 -2.47 -8.97 14.61
C PRO A 321 -2.11 -7.48 14.53
N ALA A 322 -2.34 -6.86 13.38
CA ALA A 322 -2.17 -5.41 13.22
C ALA A 322 -3.44 -4.80 12.63
N LYS A 323 -3.84 -3.64 13.17
CA LYS A 323 -4.82 -2.77 12.52
C LYS A 323 -4.06 -1.83 11.61
N VAL A 324 -3.88 -2.23 10.36
CA VAL A 324 -3.38 -1.29 9.36
C VAL A 324 -4.57 -0.51 8.84
N VAL A 325 -4.54 0.81 8.97
CA VAL A 325 -5.47 1.64 8.21
C VAL A 325 -5.11 1.39 6.75
N SER A 326 -5.75 0.40 6.14
CA SER A 326 -5.89 0.47 4.70
C SER A 326 -6.51 1.84 4.47
N GLN A 327 -5.85 2.70 3.71
CA GLN A 327 -6.60 3.78 3.08
C GLN A 327 -7.82 3.05 2.54
N LYS A 328 -9.02 3.44 2.99
CA LYS A 328 -10.27 2.86 2.51
C LYS A 328 -10.35 3.18 1.03
N GLU A 329 -9.55 2.51 0.24
CA GLU A 329 -9.86 2.34 -1.16
C GLU A 329 -11.17 1.58 -1.17
N GLU A 330 -12.21 2.30 -1.56
CA GLU A 330 -13.50 1.73 -1.84
C GLU A 330 -13.25 0.44 -2.62
N GLY A 331 -13.36 -0.70 -1.96
CA GLY A 331 -13.22 -1.93 -2.70
C GLY A 331 -12.44 -3.09 -2.10
N LYS A 332 -11.70 -2.94 -1.00
CA LYS A 332 -10.90 -4.04 -0.44
C LYS A 332 -11.64 -4.83 0.65
N ASP A 333 -12.75 -5.49 0.32
CA ASP A 333 -13.32 -6.48 1.22
C ASP A 333 -12.50 -7.77 1.14
N PHE A 334 -12.25 -8.40 2.28
CA PHE A 334 -11.49 -9.64 2.40
C PHE A 334 -11.98 -10.74 1.44
N ILE A 335 -13.31 -10.95 1.37
CA ILE A 335 -13.88 -11.99 0.51
C ILE A 335 -13.57 -11.78 -0.98
N PHE A 336 -13.63 -10.53 -1.45
CA PHE A 336 -13.35 -10.24 -2.86
C PHE A 336 -11.85 -10.31 -3.17
N GLY A 337 -10.99 -9.92 -2.23
CA GLY A 337 -9.55 -10.16 -2.33
C GLY A 337 -9.20 -11.64 -2.40
N LEU A 338 -9.88 -12.46 -1.60
CA LEU A 338 -9.70 -13.92 -1.64
C LEU A 338 -10.22 -14.53 -2.95
N ILE A 339 -11.37 -14.08 -3.45
CA ILE A 339 -11.88 -14.52 -4.78
C ILE A 339 -10.88 -14.20 -5.89
N ASP A 340 -10.29 -13.01 -5.85
CA ASP A 340 -9.27 -12.57 -6.80
C ASP A 340 -8.06 -13.52 -6.79
N GLU A 341 -7.53 -13.82 -5.61
CA GLU A 341 -6.42 -14.74 -5.43
C GLU A 341 -6.75 -16.16 -5.95
N LEU A 342 -7.95 -16.66 -5.63
CA LEU A 342 -8.38 -17.99 -6.09
C LEU A 342 -8.48 -18.06 -7.62
N LEU A 343 -8.95 -17.00 -8.27
CA LEU A 343 -8.97 -16.91 -9.73
C LEU A 343 -7.55 -16.87 -10.31
N ARG A 344 -6.66 -16.12 -9.67
CA ARG A 344 -5.26 -16.01 -10.08
C ARG A 344 -4.54 -17.36 -10.05
N VAL A 345 -4.74 -18.16 -9.02
CA VAL A 345 -4.15 -19.51 -8.90
C VAL A 345 -4.98 -20.61 -9.59
N ASN A 346 -5.98 -20.21 -10.37
CA ASN A 346 -6.89 -21.10 -11.10
C ASN A 346 -7.71 -22.05 -10.21
N ASP A 347 -8.04 -21.63 -8.98
CA ASP A 347 -9.00 -22.33 -8.12
C ASP A 347 -10.44 -21.82 -8.37
N LYS A 348 -10.98 -22.20 -9.53
CA LYS A 348 -12.32 -21.79 -9.99
C LYS A 348 -13.43 -22.30 -9.09
N LYS A 349 -13.22 -23.44 -8.40
CA LYS A 349 -14.19 -24.04 -7.48
C LYS A 349 -14.30 -23.21 -6.20
N GLY A 350 -13.19 -22.89 -5.57
CA GLY A 350 -13.13 -22.02 -4.40
C GLY A 350 -13.70 -20.63 -4.69
N ALA A 351 -13.26 -20.00 -5.78
CA ALA A 351 -13.81 -18.71 -6.22
C ALA A 351 -15.34 -18.76 -6.43
N GLY A 352 -15.86 -19.83 -7.06
CA GLY A 352 -17.29 -20.00 -7.28
C GLY A 352 -18.11 -20.17 -6.00
N LEU A 353 -17.54 -20.84 -5.01
CA LEU A 353 -18.17 -21.00 -3.69
C LEU A 353 -18.31 -19.65 -2.99
N LEU A 354 -17.25 -18.87 -2.93
CA LEU A 354 -17.25 -17.55 -2.29
C LEU A 354 -18.13 -16.55 -3.04
N LEU A 355 -18.14 -16.57 -4.37
CA LEU A 355 -19.02 -15.71 -5.18
C LEU A 355 -20.51 -15.94 -4.88
N LYS A 356 -20.93 -17.19 -4.66
CA LYS A 356 -22.32 -17.49 -4.28
C LYS A 356 -22.71 -16.78 -2.99
N ARG A 357 -21.82 -16.72 -2.01
CA ARG A 357 -22.04 -16.06 -0.71
C ARG A 357 -21.97 -14.54 -0.79
N ALA A 358 -21.02 -14.02 -1.59
CA ALA A 358 -20.83 -12.58 -1.77
C ALA A 358 -21.91 -11.91 -2.63
N LYS A 359 -22.78 -12.67 -3.32
CA LYS A 359 -23.76 -12.18 -4.31
C LYS A 359 -24.62 -11.00 -3.81
N PHE A 360 -25.03 -11.03 -2.55
CA PHE A 360 -25.94 -10.04 -1.98
C PHE A 360 -25.24 -8.91 -1.23
N LYS A 361 -23.92 -8.97 -1.08
CA LYS A 361 -23.17 -7.97 -0.34
C LYS A 361 -22.84 -6.73 -1.19
N ASP A 362 -22.34 -6.94 -2.40
CA ASP A 362 -22.01 -5.88 -3.35
C ASP A 362 -22.27 -6.38 -4.76
N ARG A 363 -23.34 -5.86 -5.36
CA ARG A 363 -23.76 -6.27 -6.71
C ARG A 363 -22.70 -5.95 -7.76
N THR A 364 -22.05 -4.79 -7.67
CA THR A 364 -21.06 -4.34 -8.65
C THR A 364 -19.84 -5.25 -8.66
N ARG A 365 -19.30 -5.54 -7.47
CA ARG A 365 -18.20 -6.47 -7.30
C ARG A 365 -18.57 -7.89 -7.71
N PHE A 366 -19.75 -8.34 -7.33
CA PHE A 366 -20.24 -9.64 -7.76
C PHE A 366 -20.27 -9.76 -9.30
N LEU A 367 -20.81 -8.75 -9.99
CA LEU A 367 -20.87 -8.75 -11.47
C LEU A 367 -19.46 -8.83 -12.07
N PHE A 368 -18.53 -8.04 -11.55
CA PHE A 368 -17.14 -8.03 -12.00
C PHE A 368 -16.46 -9.39 -11.83
N TYR A 369 -16.42 -9.91 -10.61
CA TYR A 369 -15.73 -11.17 -10.32
C TYR A 369 -16.43 -12.39 -10.94
N ARG A 370 -17.73 -12.33 -11.09
CA ARG A 370 -18.48 -13.37 -11.82
C ARG A 370 -18.10 -13.37 -13.30
N GLY A 371 -17.99 -12.19 -13.91
CA GLY A 371 -17.49 -12.04 -15.28
C GLY A 371 -16.08 -12.62 -15.42
N ASN A 372 -15.17 -12.24 -14.54
CA ASN A 372 -13.79 -12.74 -14.57
C ASN A 372 -13.69 -14.26 -14.37
N LYS A 373 -14.50 -14.82 -13.47
CA LYS A 373 -14.58 -16.29 -13.33
C LYS A 373 -15.02 -16.98 -14.61
N LEU A 374 -15.98 -16.41 -15.30
CA LEU A 374 -16.47 -16.97 -16.57
C LEU A 374 -15.42 -16.84 -17.69
N ILE A 375 -14.63 -15.76 -17.71
CA ILE A 375 -13.46 -15.66 -18.59
C ILE A 375 -12.47 -16.79 -18.30
N ALA A 376 -12.15 -17.03 -17.02
CA ALA A 376 -11.26 -18.12 -16.61
C ALA A 376 -11.80 -19.51 -16.97
N GLU A 377 -13.11 -19.66 -17.11
CA GLU A 377 -13.81 -20.87 -17.56
C GLU A 377 -13.98 -20.96 -19.09
N ASP A 378 -13.43 -20.01 -19.84
CA ASP A 378 -13.59 -19.84 -21.30
C ASP A 378 -15.06 -19.63 -21.76
N LYS A 379 -15.92 -19.14 -20.84
CA LYS A 379 -17.33 -18.84 -21.10
C LYS A 379 -17.52 -17.35 -21.45
N LYS A 380 -16.84 -16.89 -22.49
CA LYS A 380 -16.70 -15.46 -22.84
C LYS A 380 -18.05 -14.76 -23.05
N GLU A 381 -18.97 -15.35 -23.79
CA GLU A 381 -20.28 -14.73 -24.06
C GLU A 381 -21.06 -14.43 -22.76
N GLN A 382 -21.05 -15.38 -21.83
CA GLN A 382 -21.69 -15.18 -20.53
C GLN A 382 -20.99 -14.10 -19.71
N ALA A 383 -19.65 -14.08 -19.75
CA ALA A 383 -18.87 -13.03 -19.06
C ALA A 383 -19.21 -11.62 -19.56
N LEU A 384 -19.31 -11.45 -20.88
CA LEU A 384 -19.65 -10.17 -21.50
C LEU A 384 -21.04 -9.67 -21.09
N CYS A 385 -21.99 -10.57 -20.81
CA CYS A 385 -23.28 -10.16 -20.26
C CYS A 385 -23.13 -9.52 -18.86
N TYR A 386 -22.29 -10.09 -18.01
CA TYR A 386 -22.01 -9.52 -16.68
C TYR A 386 -21.29 -8.17 -16.77
N PHE A 387 -20.32 -8.02 -17.68
CA PHE A 387 -19.62 -6.74 -17.87
C PHE A 387 -20.55 -5.65 -18.43
N ARG A 388 -21.49 -5.99 -19.35
CA ARG A 388 -22.53 -5.03 -19.79
C ARG A 388 -23.45 -4.61 -18.66
N GLN A 389 -23.85 -5.55 -17.78
CA GLN A 389 -24.65 -5.21 -16.60
C GLN A 389 -23.87 -4.30 -15.65
N LEU A 390 -22.59 -4.58 -15.38
CA LEU A 390 -21.74 -3.74 -14.53
C LEU A 390 -21.64 -2.31 -15.03
N LEU A 391 -21.49 -2.11 -16.34
CA LEU A 391 -21.42 -0.77 -16.92
C LEU A 391 -22.74 0.03 -16.81
N LYS A 392 -23.87 -0.64 -16.61
CA LYS A 392 -25.17 -0.01 -16.36
C LYS A 392 -25.36 0.39 -14.89
N GLU A 393 -24.62 -0.24 -13.98
CA GLU A 393 -24.66 0.08 -12.55
C GLU A 393 -23.85 1.36 -12.28
N ASN A 394 -24.23 2.11 -11.22
CA ASN A 394 -23.44 3.25 -10.77
C ASN A 394 -22.19 2.79 -10.01
N CYS A 395 -21.24 2.20 -10.74
CA CYS A 395 -20.00 1.69 -10.18
C CYS A 395 -19.02 2.83 -9.89
N SER A 396 -18.59 3.00 -8.65
CA SER A 396 -17.55 3.97 -8.27
C SER A 396 -16.13 3.47 -8.58
N ILE A 397 -15.95 2.13 -8.73
CA ILE A 397 -14.64 1.53 -8.89
C ILE A 397 -14.21 1.61 -10.38
N SER A 398 -13.28 2.53 -10.67
CA SER A 398 -12.81 2.78 -12.04
C SER A 398 -12.21 1.54 -12.70
N ARG A 399 -11.41 0.75 -11.97
CA ARG A 399 -10.80 -0.50 -12.48
C ARG A 399 -11.83 -1.48 -13.03
N PHE A 400 -12.96 -1.66 -12.37
CA PHE A 400 -13.99 -2.60 -12.84
C PHE A 400 -14.61 -2.15 -14.15
N LYS A 401 -14.79 -0.83 -14.31
CA LYS A 401 -15.24 -0.26 -15.59
C LYS A 401 -14.18 -0.42 -16.69
N GLU A 402 -12.91 -0.15 -16.36
CA GLU A 402 -11.78 -0.27 -17.28
C GLU A 402 -11.70 -1.71 -17.85
N ASP A 403 -11.64 -2.70 -16.97
CA ASP A 403 -11.56 -4.10 -17.38
C ASP A 403 -12.80 -4.56 -18.19
N SER A 404 -13.98 -4.11 -17.78
CA SER A 404 -15.22 -4.43 -18.50
C SER A 404 -15.24 -3.81 -19.91
N LEU A 405 -14.83 -2.56 -20.03
CA LEU A 405 -14.72 -1.87 -21.34
C LEU A 405 -13.68 -2.51 -22.23
N TYR A 406 -12.56 -2.95 -21.65
CA TYR A 406 -11.53 -3.68 -22.40
C TYR A 406 -12.08 -4.99 -23.00
N TRP A 407 -12.72 -5.83 -22.20
CA TRP A 407 -13.27 -7.11 -22.69
C TRP A 407 -14.36 -6.92 -23.74
N LEU A 408 -15.25 -5.93 -23.55
CA LEU A 408 -16.29 -5.60 -24.51
C LEU A 408 -15.71 -5.02 -25.80
N GLY A 409 -14.68 -4.18 -25.70
CA GLY A 409 -13.96 -3.64 -26.85
C GLY A 409 -13.24 -4.73 -27.65
N LEU A 410 -12.58 -5.66 -26.95
CA LEU A 410 -11.92 -6.81 -27.58
C LEU A 410 -12.92 -7.73 -28.30
N ASP A 411 -14.08 -7.98 -27.71
CA ASP A 411 -15.13 -8.77 -28.37
C ASP A 411 -15.66 -8.06 -29.61
N ALA A 412 -15.99 -6.77 -29.53
CA ALA A 412 -16.42 -5.98 -30.66
C ALA A 412 -15.37 -5.98 -31.80
N PHE A 413 -14.09 -5.84 -31.46
CA PHE A 413 -12.99 -5.91 -32.40
C PHE A 413 -12.93 -7.27 -33.12
N LYS A 414 -13.03 -8.39 -32.36
CA LYS A 414 -13.04 -9.75 -32.93
C LYS A 414 -14.22 -10.00 -33.84
N ARG A 415 -15.35 -9.39 -33.56
CA ARG A 415 -16.58 -9.44 -34.42
C ARG A 415 -16.52 -8.46 -35.58
N GLN A 416 -15.40 -7.76 -35.77
CA GLN A 416 -15.20 -6.74 -36.80
C GLN A 416 -16.14 -5.50 -36.67
N ASP A 417 -16.76 -5.32 -35.53
CA ASP A 417 -17.53 -4.11 -35.21
C ASP A 417 -16.59 -2.98 -34.76
N LYS A 418 -15.89 -2.41 -35.75
CA LYS A 418 -14.86 -1.35 -35.48
C LYS A 418 -15.43 -0.13 -34.78
N ARG A 419 -16.72 0.18 -35.03
CA ARG A 419 -17.38 1.33 -34.39
C ARG A 419 -17.51 1.11 -32.89
N LYS A 420 -18.11 -0.01 -32.47
CA LYS A 420 -18.25 -0.34 -31.05
C LYS A 420 -16.91 -0.53 -30.36
N ALA A 421 -15.93 -1.14 -31.02
CA ALA A 421 -14.58 -1.27 -30.47
C ALA A 421 -13.98 0.10 -30.14
N LYS A 422 -14.09 1.08 -31.07
CA LYS A 422 -13.67 2.46 -30.87
C LYS A 422 -14.42 3.14 -29.73
N ASP A 423 -15.76 2.95 -29.65
CA ASP A 423 -16.59 3.55 -28.59
C ASP A 423 -16.15 3.06 -27.21
N TYR A 424 -15.93 1.76 -27.01
CA TYR A 424 -15.42 1.17 -25.76
C TYR A 424 -14.02 1.68 -25.39
N LEU A 425 -13.10 1.76 -26.37
CA LEU A 425 -11.76 2.30 -26.12
C LEU A 425 -11.79 3.79 -25.75
N THR A 426 -12.63 4.57 -26.40
CA THR A 426 -12.79 5.99 -26.09
C THR A 426 -13.35 6.17 -24.67
N ALA A 427 -14.31 5.35 -24.26
CA ALA A 427 -14.84 5.36 -22.89
C ALA A 427 -13.76 4.98 -21.87
N LEU A 428 -12.93 3.98 -22.17
CA LEU A 428 -11.83 3.52 -21.33
C LEU A 428 -10.81 4.64 -21.09
N VAL A 429 -10.42 5.38 -22.13
CA VAL A 429 -9.49 6.53 -22.02
C VAL A 429 -10.05 7.65 -21.17
N LYS A 430 -11.36 7.92 -21.28
CA LYS A 430 -12.01 8.96 -20.47
C LYS A 430 -11.98 8.64 -18.96
N ILE A 431 -12.03 7.36 -18.59
CA ILE A 431 -11.98 6.94 -17.19
C ILE A 431 -10.59 7.21 -16.60
N LYS A 432 -9.53 6.98 -17.39
CA LYS A 432 -8.15 7.11 -16.91
C LYS A 432 -7.23 7.75 -17.95
N PRO A 433 -7.31 9.07 -18.14
CA PRO A 433 -6.58 9.78 -19.19
C PRO A 433 -5.05 9.67 -19.07
N GLY A 434 -4.51 9.47 -17.87
CA GLY A 434 -3.08 9.33 -17.61
C GLY A 434 -2.57 7.89 -17.63
N SER A 435 -3.41 6.92 -18.00
CA SER A 435 -3.03 5.51 -18.03
C SER A 435 -2.35 5.11 -19.33
N PHE A 436 -1.87 3.88 -19.37
CA PHE A 436 -1.32 3.22 -20.56
C PHE A 436 -2.22 3.28 -21.81
N TYR A 437 -3.52 3.22 -21.64
CA TYR A 437 -4.49 3.19 -22.74
C TYR A 437 -4.48 4.43 -23.65
N PRO A 438 -4.29 5.67 -23.17
CA PRO A 438 -4.14 6.82 -24.03
C PRO A 438 -2.95 6.72 -24.98
N ALA A 439 -1.80 6.24 -24.49
CA ALA A 439 -0.62 6.09 -25.34
C ALA A 439 -0.88 5.12 -26.50
N PHE A 440 -1.60 4.04 -26.23
CA PHE A 440 -2.01 3.09 -27.28
C PHE A 440 -3.01 3.68 -28.27
N LEU A 441 -3.93 4.51 -27.81
CA LEU A 441 -4.92 5.15 -28.69
C LEU A 441 -4.31 6.21 -29.61
N TYR A 442 -3.33 6.95 -29.12
CA TYR A 442 -2.64 7.96 -29.93
C TYR A 442 -1.66 7.34 -30.93
N CYS A 443 -1.07 6.20 -30.59
CA CYS A 443 -0.03 5.57 -31.40
C CYS A 443 -0.54 4.46 -32.34
N ALA A 444 -1.77 3.98 -32.17
CA ALA A 444 -2.24 2.81 -32.91
C ALA A 444 -3.70 2.93 -33.36
N SER A 445 -3.97 2.35 -34.53
CA SER A 445 -5.34 1.99 -34.90
C SER A 445 -5.91 1.02 -33.86
N PRO A 446 -7.25 0.93 -33.67
CA PRO A 446 -7.87 -0.10 -32.84
C PRO A 446 -7.39 -1.50 -33.14
N ASP A 447 -7.06 -1.79 -34.40
CA ASP A 447 -6.52 -3.06 -34.86
C ASP A 447 -5.19 -3.41 -34.20
N ARG A 448 -4.26 -2.45 -34.15
CA ARG A 448 -2.95 -2.63 -33.51
C ARG A 448 -3.09 -2.71 -31.99
N PHE A 449 -3.89 -1.85 -31.38
CA PHE A 449 -4.14 -1.88 -29.94
C PHE A 449 -4.61 -3.26 -29.47
N PHE A 450 -5.66 -3.82 -30.06
CA PHE A 450 -6.19 -5.11 -29.62
C PHE A 450 -5.29 -6.27 -29.98
N LYS A 451 -4.53 -6.22 -31.08
CA LYS A 451 -3.55 -7.24 -31.43
C LYS A 451 -2.41 -7.32 -30.41
N ASP A 452 -1.85 -6.18 -30.05
CA ASP A 452 -0.71 -6.10 -29.13
C ASP A 452 -1.15 -6.19 -27.66
N ALA A 453 -2.26 -5.53 -27.30
CA ALA A 453 -2.82 -5.57 -25.97
C ALA A 453 -3.44 -6.92 -25.60
N GLN A 454 -3.90 -7.72 -26.54
CA GLN A 454 -4.51 -9.01 -26.23
C GLN A 454 -3.54 -9.98 -25.58
N GLN A 455 -2.34 -10.13 -26.13
CA GLN A 455 -1.32 -11.00 -25.54
C GLN A 455 -0.88 -10.45 -24.18
N LEU A 456 -0.71 -9.16 -24.10
CA LEU A 456 -0.27 -8.48 -22.93
C LEU A 456 -1.33 -8.51 -21.82
N TYR A 457 -2.57 -8.13 -22.12
CA TYR A 457 -3.65 -8.10 -21.14
C TYR A 457 -3.99 -9.49 -20.61
N LEU A 458 -4.00 -10.53 -21.43
CA LEU A 458 -4.18 -11.91 -20.99
C LEU A 458 -3.03 -12.37 -20.08
N LYS A 459 -1.79 -12.09 -20.45
CA LYS A 459 -0.65 -12.36 -19.57
C LYS A 459 -0.80 -11.63 -18.23
N LEU A 460 -1.20 -10.40 -18.29
CA LEU A 460 -1.36 -9.51 -17.16
C LEU A 460 -2.54 -9.93 -16.25
N TRP A 461 -3.66 -10.29 -16.83
CA TRP A 461 -4.83 -10.71 -16.08
C TRP A 461 -4.68 -12.10 -15.47
N LEU A 462 -4.04 -13.03 -16.19
CA LEU A 462 -3.76 -14.39 -15.71
C LEU A 462 -2.58 -14.44 -14.73
N ALA A 463 -1.63 -13.51 -14.84
CA ALA A 463 -0.47 -13.47 -13.97
C ALA A 463 -0.76 -12.73 -12.66
N ASP A 464 -1.59 -11.67 -12.70
CA ASP A 464 -1.72 -10.80 -11.55
C ASP A 464 -2.87 -9.82 -11.66
N ASN A 465 -3.77 -9.85 -10.69
CA ASN A 465 -4.76 -8.80 -10.48
C ASN A 465 -4.22 -7.67 -9.59
N TYR A 466 -2.94 -7.68 -9.29
CA TYR A 466 -2.30 -6.61 -8.54
C TYR A 466 -2.05 -5.41 -9.45
N GLY A 467 -3.09 -4.94 -10.03
CA GLY A 467 -3.24 -3.68 -10.75
C GLY A 467 -2.01 -3.16 -11.44
N TYR A 468 -1.63 -2.37 -12.00
CA TYR A 468 -0.69 -1.45 -12.61
C TYR A 468 0.79 -1.85 -12.64
N ILE A 469 1.23 -2.91 -11.95
CA ILE A 469 2.64 -3.25 -11.81
C ILE A 469 2.90 -4.54 -12.58
N ARG A 470 3.25 -4.36 -13.84
CA ARG A 470 3.47 -5.50 -14.70
C ARG A 470 4.69 -5.32 -15.53
N LYS A 471 5.53 -6.30 -15.44
CA LYS A 471 6.66 -6.46 -16.31
C LYS A 471 6.18 -6.78 -17.71
N PHE A 472 6.46 -5.88 -18.64
CA PHE A 472 6.56 -6.21 -20.03
C PHE A 472 7.91 -6.89 -20.25
N GLU A 473 8.03 -8.19 -19.92
CA GLU A 473 9.25 -8.91 -20.17
C GLU A 473 9.44 -9.09 -21.68
N GLY A 474 10.48 -8.47 -22.17
CA GLY A 474 11.20 -8.94 -23.34
C GLY A 474 10.64 -8.61 -24.69
N GLU A 475 9.67 -7.73 -24.81
CA GLU A 475 9.27 -7.27 -26.14
C GLU A 475 9.54 -5.77 -26.26
N ASP A 476 10.66 -5.43 -26.88
CA ASP A 476 11.00 -4.12 -27.41
C ASP A 476 9.98 -3.66 -28.47
N HIS A 477 8.70 -3.55 -28.08
CA HIS A 477 7.65 -3.08 -28.98
C HIS A 477 7.54 -1.55 -29.05
N CYS A 478 8.42 -0.82 -28.37
CA CYS A 478 8.53 0.64 -28.48
C CYS A 478 9.69 1.09 -29.38
N GLN A 479 10.37 0.18 -30.11
CA GLN A 479 11.33 0.55 -31.13
C GLN A 479 10.78 0.20 -32.53
N LYS A 480 9.79 0.97 -32.98
CA LYS A 480 9.62 1.32 -34.41
C LYS A 480 8.65 2.47 -34.54
#